data_8d40cb554d6b022a02effce7056c1513
#
_entry.id   8d40cb554d6b022a02effce7056c1513
#
_cell.length_a   1.000
_cell.length_b   1.000
_cell.length_c   1.000
_cell.angle_alpha   90.00
_cell.angle_beta   90.00
_cell.angle_gamma   90.00
#
_symmetry.space_group_name_H-M   'P 1'
#
loop_
_entity.id
_entity.type
_entity.pdbx_description
1 polymer ?
#
loop_
_entity_poly.entity_id
_entity_poly.type
_entity_poly.pdbx_seq_one_letter_code
_entity_poly.pdbx_strand_id
1 'polypeptide(L)'
;MRFYQSIAIQFVFAGVLLFIINLWLFPEPRPQLGPPNPERVALQAEALQQLQQTQLTEQQIDLIKKRELREELLFVEAVERGVIDQDLVVQRRLIRNMRFMNPERDVSDETLLSEARELRLHLADEVVRRRTVQVMETLIVAAQSPVTPSKDELLTEYNSRLAEFDEPERLSFAHIFLRPNATDERYEGLIKSVKAGVTPDEARRGSDVFLAGYRFKSVSLLDISRQFGDQFAIELSAKISGKGDVQEQWLGPLNSIFGQHWVWLEARSSSRVKAFDEVSADLTRDLRRAAEDAAVDQWVDARLARYEVIL
;
A
#
# COMPACT_ATOMS: atom_id res chain seq x y z
N MET A 1 29.77 27.71 62.67
CA MET A 1 29.52 27.18 61.36
C MET A 1 30.59 27.67 60.42
N ARG A 2 31.64 26.86 60.12
CA ARG A 2 32.75 27.22 59.18
C ARG A 2 33.05 26.03 58.30
N PHE A 3 32.00 25.51 57.61
CA PHE A 3 32.18 24.42 56.68
C PHE A 3 32.92 24.80 55.38
N TYR A 4 32.88 26.08 54.98
CA TYR A 4 33.48 26.61 53.74
C TYR A 4 35.00 26.83 53.81
N GLN A 5 35.67 26.61 54.94
CA GLN A 5 37.11 26.81 55.09
C GLN A 5 37.93 25.52 54.98
N SER A 6 37.29 24.38 54.69
CA SER A 6 38.02 23.12 54.46
C SER A 6 38.61 23.12 53.05
N ILE A 7 39.93 22.97 52.96
CA ILE A 7 40.65 22.84 51.67
C ILE A 7 40.04 21.73 50.79
N ALA A 8 39.58 20.65 51.41
CA ALA A 8 38.90 19.56 50.70
C ALA A 8 37.61 20.01 49.98
N ILE A 9 36.79 20.85 50.60
CA ILE A 9 35.56 21.38 50.05
C ILE A 9 35.86 22.33 48.86
N GLN A 10 36.88 23.18 49.04
CA GLN A 10 37.32 24.08 47.95
C GLN A 10 37.83 23.30 46.77
N PHE A 11 38.56 22.19 46.99
CA PHE A 11 39.04 21.31 45.92
C PHE A 11 37.91 20.61 45.17
N VAL A 12 36.90 20.12 45.90
CA VAL A 12 35.69 19.53 45.26
C VAL A 12 34.93 20.57 44.43
N PHE A 13 34.77 21.81 44.98
CA PHE A 13 34.11 22.89 44.22
C PHE A 13 34.88 23.27 42.95
N ALA A 14 36.21 23.35 43.05
CA ALA A 14 37.06 23.62 41.89
C ALA A 14 36.98 22.48 40.85
N GLY A 15 36.94 21.22 41.28
CA GLY A 15 36.77 20.06 40.42
C GLY A 15 35.43 20.05 39.71
N VAL A 16 34.34 20.31 40.41
CA VAL A 16 32.99 20.43 39.85
C VAL A 16 32.91 21.60 38.84
N LEU A 17 33.52 22.74 39.21
CA LEU A 17 33.55 23.91 38.31
C LEU A 17 34.32 23.59 37.00
N LEU A 18 35.50 22.98 37.11
CA LEU A 18 36.29 22.56 35.97
C LEU A 18 35.55 21.51 35.12
N PHE A 19 34.85 20.58 35.76
CA PHE A 19 34.03 19.60 35.08
C PHE A 19 32.87 20.26 34.27
N ILE A 20 32.18 21.22 34.87
CA ILE A 20 31.11 22.00 34.20
C ILE A 20 31.70 22.82 33.03
N ILE A 21 32.85 23.47 33.25
CA ILE A 21 33.58 24.23 32.22
C ILE A 21 34.00 23.29 31.07
N ASN A 22 34.50 22.09 31.38
CA ASN A 22 34.85 21.10 30.39
C ASN A 22 33.67 20.64 29.57
N LEU A 23 32.53 20.33 30.19
CA LEU A 23 31.26 19.97 29.51
C LEU A 23 30.76 21.10 28.60
N TRP A 24 31.00 22.35 28.97
CA TRP A 24 30.54 23.51 28.20
C TRP A 24 31.49 23.88 27.04
N LEU A 25 32.82 23.78 27.29
CA LEU A 25 33.83 24.11 26.25
C LEU A 25 34.13 22.96 25.29
N PHE A 26 33.93 21.72 25.73
CA PHE A 26 34.20 20.53 24.95
C PHE A 26 32.99 19.59 24.97
N PRO A 27 31.85 20.03 24.34
CA PRO A 27 30.70 19.14 24.20
C PRO A 27 31.11 17.89 23.45
N GLU A 28 30.60 16.73 23.88
CA GLU A 28 30.83 15.49 23.15
C GLU A 28 30.40 15.64 21.69
N PRO A 29 31.21 15.19 20.72
CA PRO A 29 30.85 15.25 19.32
C PRO A 29 29.57 14.43 19.10
N ARG A 30 28.65 14.96 18.32
CA ARG A 30 27.43 14.24 17.98
C ARG A 30 27.82 12.95 17.22
N PRO A 31 27.15 11.83 17.49
CA PRO A 31 27.38 10.63 16.70
C PRO A 31 27.03 10.91 15.23
N GLN A 32 27.81 10.38 14.33
CA GLN A 32 27.61 10.57 12.89
C GLN A 32 26.65 9.51 12.35
N LEU A 33 25.76 9.92 11.45
CA LEU A 33 24.85 9.05 10.73
C LEU A 33 25.04 9.28 9.22
N GLY A 34 25.33 8.22 8.48
CA GLY A 34 25.61 8.27 7.06
C GLY A 34 27.11 8.17 6.73
N PRO A 35 27.49 8.35 5.47
CA PRO A 35 26.60 8.62 4.32
C PRO A 35 25.68 7.43 4.01
N PRO A 36 24.55 7.66 3.27
CA PRO A 36 23.66 6.59 2.84
C PRO A 36 24.43 5.51 2.10
N ASN A 37 24.08 4.24 2.31
CA ASN A 37 24.77 3.15 1.63
C ASN A 37 24.52 3.23 0.11
N PRO A 38 25.58 3.42 -0.72
CA PRO A 38 25.45 3.67 -2.15
C PRO A 38 24.84 2.48 -2.90
N GLU A 39 25.11 1.25 -2.47
CA GLU A 39 24.57 0.04 -3.11
C GLU A 39 23.07 -0.07 -2.89
N ARG A 40 22.59 0.20 -1.67
CA ARG A 40 21.16 0.18 -1.36
C ARG A 40 20.41 1.32 -2.04
N VAL A 41 21.01 2.49 -2.11
CA VAL A 41 20.45 3.62 -2.89
C VAL A 41 20.34 3.26 -4.37
N ALA A 42 21.38 2.66 -4.95
CA ALA A 42 21.37 2.23 -6.35
C ALA A 42 20.30 1.18 -6.62
N LEU A 43 20.19 0.14 -5.79
CA LEU A 43 19.16 -0.90 -5.91
C LEU A 43 17.71 -0.33 -5.83
N GLN A 44 17.47 0.60 -4.91
CA GLN A 44 16.14 1.25 -4.80
C GLN A 44 15.88 2.15 -6.01
N ALA A 45 16.89 2.87 -6.50
CA ALA A 45 16.78 3.70 -7.69
C ALA A 45 16.46 2.87 -8.94
N GLU A 46 17.18 1.77 -9.15
CA GLU A 46 16.94 0.85 -10.28
C GLU A 46 15.52 0.25 -10.23
N ALA A 47 15.07 -0.20 -9.05
CA ALA A 47 13.73 -0.75 -8.89
C ALA A 47 12.64 0.29 -9.22
N LEU A 48 12.81 1.54 -8.79
CA LEU A 48 11.88 2.62 -9.08
C LEU A 48 11.89 3.01 -10.56
N GLN A 49 13.08 3.04 -11.18
CA GLN A 49 13.25 3.29 -12.61
C GLN A 49 12.54 2.23 -13.48
N GLN A 50 12.66 0.95 -13.11
CA GLN A 50 11.98 -0.15 -13.81
C GLN A 50 10.46 -0.04 -13.72
N LEU A 51 9.93 0.36 -12.56
CA LEU A 51 8.50 0.58 -12.34
C LEU A 51 7.95 1.75 -13.16
N GLN A 52 8.66 2.87 -13.20
CA GLN A 52 8.22 4.09 -13.87
C GLN A 52 8.58 4.15 -15.35
N GLN A 53 9.49 3.27 -15.82
CA GLN A 53 10.04 3.27 -17.18
C GLN A 53 10.64 4.63 -17.62
N THR A 54 11.07 5.44 -16.64
CA THR A 54 11.65 6.77 -16.84
C THR A 54 12.88 6.95 -15.97
N GLN A 55 13.77 7.88 -16.36
CA GLN A 55 14.90 8.24 -15.52
C GLN A 55 14.44 9.02 -14.29
N LEU A 56 15.08 8.75 -13.14
CA LEU A 56 14.78 9.43 -11.90
C LEU A 56 15.31 10.87 -11.91
N THR A 57 14.53 11.76 -11.32
CA THR A 57 14.98 13.12 -11.04
C THR A 57 15.91 13.16 -9.83
N GLU A 58 16.73 14.24 -9.72
CA GLU A 58 17.57 14.45 -8.53
C GLU A 58 16.76 14.45 -7.23
N GLN A 59 15.57 15.03 -7.24
CA GLN A 59 14.66 15.04 -6.09
C GLN A 59 14.24 13.65 -5.67
N GLN A 60 13.97 12.75 -6.63
CA GLN A 60 13.63 11.35 -6.33
C GLN A 60 14.82 10.59 -5.73
N ILE A 61 16.02 10.86 -6.23
CA ILE A 61 17.26 10.27 -5.68
C ILE A 61 17.49 10.76 -4.25
N ASP A 62 17.28 12.06 -3.97
CA ASP A 62 17.41 12.60 -2.62
C ASP A 62 16.37 12.02 -1.64
N LEU A 63 15.17 11.73 -2.12
CA LEU A 63 14.16 11.03 -1.31
C LEU A 63 14.60 9.60 -0.98
N ILE A 64 15.22 8.89 -1.93
CA ILE A 64 15.77 7.55 -1.70
C ILE A 64 16.88 7.61 -0.64
N LYS A 65 17.81 8.58 -0.76
CA LYS A 65 18.89 8.77 0.23
C LYS A 65 18.35 9.06 1.64
N LYS A 66 17.33 9.94 1.75
CA LYS A 66 16.68 10.24 3.03
C LYS A 66 16.00 9.02 3.63
N ARG A 67 15.35 8.20 2.79
CA ARG A 67 14.75 6.93 3.25
C ARG A 67 15.81 5.97 3.77
N GLU A 68 16.92 5.83 3.04
CA GLU A 68 18.05 4.97 3.47
C GLU A 68 18.63 5.44 4.81
N LEU A 69 18.79 6.75 5.03
CA LEU A 69 19.25 7.29 6.30
C LEU A 69 18.24 7.05 7.44
N ARG A 70 16.93 7.16 7.15
CA ARG A 70 15.88 6.82 8.11
C ARG A 70 15.98 5.35 8.55
N GLU A 71 16.13 4.44 7.59
CA GLU A 71 16.31 3.01 7.88
C GLU A 71 17.62 2.73 8.61
N GLU A 72 18.70 3.44 8.28
CA GLU A 72 19.99 3.34 8.98
C GLU A 72 19.84 3.76 10.45
N LEU A 73 19.19 4.90 10.71
CA LEU A 73 18.93 5.37 12.07
C LEU A 73 18.15 4.34 12.88
N LEU A 74 17.05 3.83 12.32
CA LEU A 74 16.21 2.82 12.99
C LEU A 74 17.01 1.55 13.29
N PHE A 75 17.87 1.13 12.37
CA PHE A 75 18.72 -0.03 12.54
C PHE A 75 19.78 0.19 13.63
N VAL A 76 20.51 1.30 13.60
CA VAL A 76 21.54 1.64 14.60
C VAL A 76 20.92 1.71 16.00
N GLU A 77 19.82 2.43 16.15
CA GLU A 77 19.09 2.56 17.41
C GLU A 77 18.55 1.21 17.92
N ALA A 78 18.12 0.33 17.02
CA ALA A 78 17.67 -1.01 17.40
C ALA A 78 18.84 -1.91 17.87
N VAL A 79 19.99 -1.81 17.20
CA VAL A 79 21.22 -2.51 17.60
C VAL A 79 21.67 -2.05 18.99
N GLU A 80 21.72 -0.74 19.22
CA GLU A 80 22.11 -0.17 20.54
C GLU A 80 21.18 -0.61 21.69
N ARG A 81 19.91 -0.85 21.38
CA ARG A 81 18.90 -1.32 22.35
C ARG A 81 18.86 -2.84 22.51
N GLY A 82 19.72 -3.57 21.79
CA GLY A 82 19.75 -5.03 21.84
C GLY A 82 18.54 -5.73 21.24
N VAL A 83 17.80 -5.08 20.34
CA VAL A 83 16.61 -5.65 19.67
C VAL A 83 16.99 -6.92 18.92
N ILE A 84 18.14 -6.93 18.26
CA ILE A 84 18.68 -8.08 17.53
C ILE A 84 18.84 -9.30 18.44
N ASP A 85 19.28 -9.10 19.68
CA ASP A 85 19.57 -10.18 20.61
C ASP A 85 18.32 -10.84 21.18
N GLN A 86 17.18 -10.15 21.13
CA GLN A 86 15.91 -10.62 21.69
C GLN A 86 14.99 -11.24 20.64
N ASP A 87 15.22 -10.99 19.35
CA ASP A 87 14.36 -11.51 18.27
C ASP A 87 14.76 -12.93 17.88
N LEU A 88 13.90 -13.91 18.19
CA LEU A 88 14.11 -15.32 17.87
C LEU A 88 14.19 -15.58 16.35
N VAL A 89 13.58 -14.75 15.52
CA VAL A 89 13.64 -14.88 14.05
C VAL A 89 15.05 -14.56 13.57
N VAL A 90 15.61 -13.49 14.10
CA VAL A 90 17.00 -13.10 13.85
C VAL A 90 17.98 -14.18 14.31
N GLN A 91 17.84 -14.66 15.56
CA GLN A 91 18.69 -15.72 16.08
C GLN A 91 18.66 -16.97 15.20
N ARG A 92 17.48 -17.46 14.83
CA ARG A 92 17.30 -18.62 13.93
C ARG A 92 17.93 -18.39 12.55
N ARG A 93 17.85 -17.15 12.04
CA ARG A 93 18.47 -16.78 10.76
C ARG A 93 19.99 -16.89 10.86
N LEU A 94 20.59 -16.32 11.89
CA LEU A 94 22.03 -16.34 12.12
C LEU A 94 22.56 -17.77 12.29
N ILE A 95 21.89 -18.60 13.10
CA ILE A 95 22.22 -20.01 13.25
C ILE A 95 22.17 -20.76 11.91
N ARG A 96 21.12 -20.53 11.12
CA ARG A 96 20.99 -21.14 9.79
C ARG A 96 22.12 -20.72 8.86
N ASN A 97 22.49 -19.45 8.86
CA ASN A 97 23.61 -18.94 8.06
C ASN A 97 24.93 -19.62 8.46
N MET A 98 25.18 -19.78 9.77
CA MET A 98 26.37 -20.47 10.27
C MET A 98 26.38 -21.97 9.88
N ARG A 99 25.26 -22.65 10.00
CA ARG A 99 25.13 -24.05 9.54
C ARG A 99 25.35 -24.20 8.04
N PHE A 100 24.87 -23.24 7.24
CA PHE A 100 25.10 -23.24 5.79
C PHE A 100 26.56 -23.08 5.42
N MET A 101 27.31 -22.24 6.16
CA MET A 101 28.74 -22.06 5.92
C MET A 101 29.58 -23.30 6.28
N ASN A 102 29.17 -24.06 7.30
CA ASN A 102 29.87 -25.24 7.76
C ASN A 102 28.88 -26.40 8.09
N PRO A 103 28.34 -27.10 7.07
CA PRO A 103 27.29 -28.09 7.26
C PRO A 103 27.72 -29.30 8.11
N GLU A 104 29.00 -29.66 8.08
CA GLU A 104 29.56 -30.82 8.76
C GLU A 104 29.91 -30.58 10.25
N ARG A 105 29.73 -29.37 10.71
CA ARG A 105 30.11 -28.96 12.05
C ARG A 105 29.00 -29.28 13.06
N ASP A 106 29.24 -30.23 13.93
CA ASP A 106 28.30 -30.60 15.01
C ASP A 106 28.60 -29.82 16.28
N VAL A 107 27.98 -28.63 16.41
CA VAL A 107 28.05 -27.75 17.58
C VAL A 107 26.67 -27.22 17.95
N SER A 108 26.52 -26.76 19.20
CA SER A 108 25.23 -26.25 19.69
C SER A 108 24.80 -24.97 18.97
N ASP A 109 23.49 -24.72 18.97
CA ASP A 109 22.91 -23.48 18.42
C ASP A 109 23.44 -22.23 19.15
N GLU A 110 23.69 -22.33 20.45
CA GLU A 110 24.25 -21.24 21.26
C GLU A 110 25.66 -20.89 20.80
N THR A 111 26.50 -21.90 20.53
CA THR A 111 27.87 -21.69 20.00
C THR A 111 27.80 -20.99 18.63
N LEU A 112 26.95 -21.50 17.73
CA LEU A 112 26.77 -20.90 16.41
C LEU A 112 26.29 -19.46 16.47
N LEU A 113 25.35 -19.16 17.38
CA LEU A 113 24.84 -17.80 17.57
C LEU A 113 25.92 -16.86 18.12
N SER A 114 26.73 -17.31 19.09
CA SER A 114 27.85 -16.53 19.62
C SER A 114 28.87 -16.19 18.53
N GLU A 115 29.28 -17.20 17.76
CA GLU A 115 30.21 -17.00 16.64
C GLU A 115 29.65 -16.09 15.55
N ALA A 116 28.36 -16.23 15.20
CA ALA A 116 27.70 -15.33 14.24
C ALA A 116 27.75 -13.86 14.71
N ARG A 117 27.62 -13.63 16.03
CA ARG A 117 27.74 -12.29 16.61
C ARG A 117 29.17 -11.77 16.58
N GLU A 118 30.16 -12.59 16.92
CA GLU A 118 31.59 -12.24 16.84
C GLU A 118 32.00 -11.87 15.42
N LEU A 119 31.50 -12.62 14.42
CA LEU A 119 31.69 -12.35 13.00
C LEU A 119 30.82 -11.17 12.50
N ARG A 120 30.01 -10.56 13.32
CA ARG A 120 29.09 -9.46 13.00
C ARG A 120 28.16 -9.76 11.82
N LEU A 121 27.77 -11.01 11.60
CA LEU A 121 26.88 -11.40 10.50
C LEU A 121 25.53 -10.69 10.57
N HIS A 122 25.06 -10.34 11.78
CA HIS A 122 23.83 -9.58 11.99
C HIS A 122 23.86 -8.17 11.40
N LEU A 123 25.04 -7.57 11.18
CA LEU A 123 25.17 -6.25 10.58
C LEU A 123 25.20 -6.30 9.04
N ALA A 124 25.59 -7.44 8.47
CA ALA A 124 25.76 -7.63 7.03
C ALA A 124 24.55 -8.32 6.36
N ASP A 125 23.69 -9.04 7.13
CA ASP A 125 22.53 -9.76 6.58
C ASP A 125 21.34 -8.81 6.40
N GLU A 126 20.96 -8.59 5.14
CA GLU A 126 19.86 -7.70 4.77
C GLU A 126 18.48 -8.14 5.32
N VAL A 127 18.28 -9.45 5.51
CA VAL A 127 17.04 -9.97 6.10
C VAL A 127 16.97 -9.65 7.59
N VAL A 128 18.12 -9.79 8.28
CA VAL A 128 18.25 -9.38 9.70
C VAL A 128 17.99 -7.89 9.82
N ARG A 129 18.60 -7.08 8.96
CA ARG A 129 18.42 -5.62 8.95
C ARG A 129 16.96 -5.23 8.81
N ARG A 130 16.26 -5.72 7.79
CA ARG A 130 14.84 -5.42 7.57
C ARG A 130 13.97 -5.84 8.75
N ARG A 131 14.23 -7.02 9.29
CA ARG A 131 13.52 -7.51 10.47
C ARG A 131 13.74 -6.62 11.69
N THR A 132 14.97 -6.20 11.91
CA THR A 132 15.36 -5.34 13.03
C THR A 132 14.69 -3.97 12.93
N VAL A 133 14.68 -3.36 11.75
CA VAL A 133 13.96 -2.09 11.49
C VAL A 133 12.46 -2.26 11.76
N GLN A 134 11.84 -3.31 11.22
CA GLN A 134 10.41 -3.59 11.45
C GLN A 134 10.07 -3.74 12.94
N VAL A 135 10.89 -4.47 13.70
CA VAL A 135 10.67 -4.63 15.13
C VAL A 135 10.84 -3.30 15.85
N MET A 136 11.82 -2.49 15.46
CA MET A 136 12.02 -1.16 16.03
C MET A 136 10.82 -0.24 15.79
N GLU A 137 10.28 -0.20 14.57
CA GLU A 137 9.06 0.55 14.26
C GLU A 137 7.89 0.08 15.13
N THR A 138 7.71 -1.23 15.27
CA THR A 138 6.68 -1.81 16.15
C THR A 138 6.84 -1.36 17.62
N LEU A 139 8.09 -1.32 18.12
CA LEU A 139 8.37 -0.88 19.48
C LEU A 139 8.10 0.62 19.66
N ILE A 140 8.42 1.44 18.66
CA ILE A 140 8.13 2.87 18.67
C ILE A 140 6.61 3.10 18.74
N VAL A 141 5.85 2.45 17.86
CA VAL A 141 4.39 2.52 17.85
C VAL A 141 3.80 2.08 19.19
N ALA A 142 4.27 0.96 19.74
CA ALA A 142 3.81 0.46 21.03
C ALA A 142 4.11 1.43 22.18
N ALA A 143 5.27 2.10 22.16
CA ALA A 143 5.66 3.07 23.17
C ALA A 143 4.88 4.38 23.08
N GLN A 144 4.54 4.83 21.88
CA GLN A 144 3.78 6.06 21.65
C GLN A 144 2.27 5.85 21.76
N SER A 145 1.80 4.61 21.61
CA SER A 145 0.39 4.21 21.71
C SER A 145 -0.55 5.17 20.96
N PRO A 146 -0.46 5.28 19.61
CA PRO A 146 -1.30 6.18 18.84
C PRO A 146 -2.77 5.97 19.17
N VAL A 147 -3.50 7.06 19.29
CA VAL A 147 -4.91 7.04 19.67
C VAL A 147 -5.74 6.41 18.55
N THR A 148 -6.67 5.53 18.91
CA THR A 148 -7.66 5.00 17.97
C THR A 148 -8.54 6.16 17.47
N PRO A 149 -8.78 6.28 16.15
CA PRO A 149 -9.61 7.35 15.60
C PRO A 149 -11.00 7.36 16.22
N SER A 150 -11.46 8.54 16.60
CA SER A 150 -12.81 8.77 17.08
C SER A 150 -13.83 8.68 15.93
N LYS A 151 -15.11 8.51 16.27
CA LYS A 151 -16.17 8.50 15.25
C LYS A 151 -16.26 9.81 14.47
N ASP A 152 -15.98 10.94 15.11
CA ASP A 152 -16.02 12.25 14.46
C ASP A 152 -14.88 12.44 13.44
N GLU A 153 -13.68 11.94 13.76
CA GLU A 153 -12.57 11.90 12.83
C GLU A 153 -12.86 10.98 11.64
N LEU A 154 -13.43 9.80 11.89
CA LEU A 154 -13.85 8.89 10.82
C LEU A 154 -14.94 9.49 9.92
N LEU A 155 -15.90 10.22 10.47
CA LEU A 155 -16.92 10.92 9.68
C LEU A 155 -16.33 12.07 8.88
N THR A 156 -15.36 12.79 9.43
CA THR A 156 -14.64 13.86 8.73
C THR A 156 -13.88 13.29 7.54
N GLU A 157 -13.15 12.20 7.75
CA GLU A 157 -12.41 11.50 6.69
C GLU A 157 -13.34 10.93 5.62
N TYR A 158 -14.46 10.30 6.01
CA TYR A 158 -15.48 9.82 5.09
C TYR A 158 -16.00 10.94 4.18
N ASN A 159 -16.35 12.09 4.77
CA ASN A 159 -16.87 13.23 4.01
C ASN A 159 -15.83 13.85 3.07
N SER A 160 -14.56 13.83 3.43
CA SER A 160 -13.46 14.31 2.58
C SER A 160 -13.20 13.41 1.38
N ARG A 161 -13.54 12.11 1.49
CA ARG A 161 -13.26 11.07 0.48
C ARG A 161 -14.50 10.52 -0.19
N LEU A 162 -15.64 11.21 -0.15
CA LEU A 162 -16.92 10.74 -0.71
C LEU A 162 -16.81 10.25 -2.16
N ALA A 163 -16.00 10.92 -2.99
CA ALA A 163 -15.79 10.54 -4.38
C ALA A 163 -15.11 9.16 -4.55
N GLU A 164 -14.34 8.71 -3.57
CA GLU A 164 -13.69 7.38 -3.59
C GLU A 164 -14.69 6.25 -3.26
N PHE A 165 -15.79 6.59 -2.61
CA PHE A 165 -16.84 5.66 -2.20
C PHE A 165 -18.01 5.60 -3.17
N ASP A 166 -17.88 6.29 -4.32
CA ASP A 166 -18.90 6.23 -5.37
C ASP A 166 -18.86 4.87 -6.08
N GLU A 167 -19.97 4.15 -5.99
CA GLU A 167 -20.20 2.93 -6.75
C GLU A 167 -20.97 3.27 -8.03
N PRO A 168 -20.37 3.08 -9.20
CA PRO A 168 -21.04 3.34 -10.46
C PRO A 168 -22.22 2.39 -10.67
N GLU A 169 -23.17 2.82 -11.47
CA GLU A 169 -24.25 1.95 -11.94
C GLU A 169 -23.68 0.69 -12.59
N ARG A 170 -24.28 -0.47 -12.25
CA ARG A 170 -23.89 -1.76 -12.82
C ARG A 170 -25.10 -2.46 -13.42
N LEU A 171 -24.87 -3.06 -14.59
CA LEU A 171 -25.87 -3.76 -15.36
C LEU A 171 -25.48 -5.23 -15.51
N SER A 172 -26.49 -6.11 -15.43
CA SER A 172 -26.37 -7.50 -15.85
C SER A 172 -27.33 -7.71 -17.00
N PHE A 173 -26.85 -8.22 -18.11
CA PHE A 173 -27.64 -8.39 -19.30
C PHE A 173 -27.16 -9.54 -20.19
N ALA A 174 -28.08 -10.10 -20.96
CA ALA A 174 -27.79 -10.91 -22.12
C ALA A 174 -28.01 -10.09 -23.40
N HIS A 175 -27.36 -10.41 -24.46
CA HIS A 175 -27.60 -9.75 -25.73
C HIS A 175 -27.56 -10.72 -26.92
N ILE A 176 -28.17 -10.31 -28.03
CA ILE A 176 -27.96 -10.90 -29.34
C ILE A 176 -27.25 -9.89 -30.23
N PHE A 177 -26.49 -10.41 -31.18
CA PHE A 177 -25.67 -9.64 -32.08
C PHE A 177 -26.01 -9.98 -33.54
N LEU A 178 -26.13 -8.96 -34.36
CA LEU A 178 -26.35 -9.06 -35.79
C LEU A 178 -25.24 -8.28 -36.51
N ARG A 179 -24.55 -8.94 -37.43
CA ARG A 179 -23.49 -8.30 -38.23
C ARG A 179 -24.06 -7.21 -39.15
N PRO A 180 -23.24 -6.21 -39.51
CA PRO A 180 -23.65 -5.20 -40.51
C PRO A 180 -24.02 -5.85 -41.83
N ASN A 181 -25.06 -5.29 -42.48
CA ASN A 181 -25.52 -5.74 -43.81
C ASN A 181 -26.06 -7.17 -43.90
N ALA A 182 -26.47 -7.75 -42.81
CA ALA A 182 -27.15 -9.02 -42.79
C ALA A 182 -28.58 -8.84 -43.37
N THR A 183 -28.83 -9.30 -44.57
CA THR A 183 -30.15 -9.27 -45.26
C THR A 183 -30.81 -10.63 -45.27
N ASP A 184 -30.46 -11.49 -44.33
CA ASP A 184 -30.91 -12.88 -44.27
C ASP A 184 -32.31 -12.96 -43.63
N GLU A 185 -33.24 -13.71 -44.20
CA GLU A 185 -34.57 -13.98 -43.63
C GLU A 185 -34.53 -14.49 -42.22
N ARG A 186 -33.42 -15.14 -41.82
CA ARG A 186 -33.15 -15.58 -40.46
C ARG A 186 -33.17 -14.41 -39.45
N TYR A 187 -32.61 -13.25 -39.79
CA TYR A 187 -32.58 -12.07 -38.90
C TYR A 187 -33.96 -11.44 -38.76
N GLU A 188 -34.77 -11.42 -39.80
CA GLU A 188 -36.16 -10.94 -39.71
C GLU A 188 -36.97 -11.81 -38.73
N GLY A 189 -36.83 -13.16 -38.84
CA GLY A 189 -37.43 -14.11 -37.92
C GLY A 189 -36.97 -13.92 -36.47
N LEU A 190 -35.67 -13.71 -36.28
CA LEU A 190 -35.08 -13.45 -34.97
C LEU A 190 -35.61 -12.15 -34.33
N ILE A 191 -35.60 -11.05 -35.09
CA ILE A 191 -36.12 -9.76 -34.64
C ILE A 191 -37.60 -9.85 -34.27
N LYS A 192 -38.38 -10.58 -35.08
CA LYS A 192 -39.81 -10.82 -34.78
C LYS A 192 -39.97 -11.59 -33.45
N SER A 193 -39.18 -12.63 -33.22
CA SER A 193 -39.20 -13.41 -31.99
C SER A 193 -38.78 -12.58 -30.76
N VAL A 194 -37.74 -11.76 -30.91
CA VAL A 194 -37.28 -10.82 -29.89
C VAL A 194 -38.38 -9.81 -29.51
N LYS A 195 -39.05 -9.24 -30.51
CA LYS A 195 -40.19 -8.34 -30.27
C LYS A 195 -41.38 -9.04 -29.63
N ALA A 196 -41.52 -10.35 -29.83
CA ALA A 196 -42.52 -11.18 -29.16
C ALA A 196 -42.14 -11.62 -27.73
N GLY A 197 -40.94 -11.26 -27.25
CA GLY A 197 -40.50 -11.52 -25.89
C GLY A 197 -39.88 -12.89 -25.68
N VAL A 198 -39.30 -13.51 -26.69
CA VAL A 198 -38.58 -14.80 -26.55
C VAL A 198 -37.42 -14.65 -25.52
N THR A 199 -37.09 -15.71 -24.84
CA THR A 199 -36.01 -15.73 -23.83
C THR A 199 -34.64 -15.54 -24.48
N PRO A 200 -33.64 -15.00 -23.74
CA PRO A 200 -32.27 -14.81 -24.26
C PRO A 200 -31.63 -16.09 -24.77
N ASP A 201 -31.84 -17.22 -24.12
CA ASP A 201 -31.24 -18.51 -24.46
C ASP A 201 -31.86 -19.09 -25.79
N GLU A 202 -33.11 -18.79 -26.01
CA GLU A 202 -33.78 -19.13 -27.28
C GLU A 202 -33.33 -18.20 -28.42
N ALA A 203 -33.30 -16.88 -28.16
CA ALA A 203 -32.89 -15.88 -29.13
C ALA A 203 -31.42 -16.06 -29.57
N ARG A 204 -30.56 -16.53 -28.69
CA ARG A 204 -29.14 -16.81 -28.95
C ARG A 204 -28.94 -17.76 -30.16
N ARG A 205 -29.84 -18.70 -30.36
CA ARG A 205 -29.71 -19.68 -31.47
C ARG A 205 -29.73 -19.02 -32.84
N GLY A 206 -30.37 -17.87 -32.96
CA GLY A 206 -30.43 -17.08 -34.19
C GLY A 206 -29.39 -15.95 -34.28
N SER A 207 -28.70 -15.67 -33.20
CA SER A 207 -27.69 -14.62 -33.10
C SER A 207 -26.38 -15.01 -33.78
N ASP A 208 -25.65 -14.03 -34.30
CA ASP A 208 -24.24 -14.20 -34.60
C ASP A 208 -23.41 -14.33 -33.35
N VAL A 209 -22.19 -14.90 -33.49
CA VAL A 209 -21.26 -15.04 -32.41
C VAL A 209 -20.58 -13.69 -32.11
N PHE A 210 -20.64 -13.24 -30.87
CA PHE A 210 -19.92 -12.07 -30.39
C PHE A 210 -18.73 -12.50 -29.52
N LEU A 211 -17.52 -12.03 -29.83
CA LEU A 211 -16.28 -12.52 -29.21
C LEU A 211 -16.23 -12.32 -27.71
N ALA A 212 -16.75 -11.20 -27.21
CA ALA A 212 -16.77 -10.89 -25.77
C ALA A 212 -17.81 -11.69 -24.97
N GLY A 213 -18.61 -12.55 -25.67
CA GLY A 213 -19.66 -13.34 -25.03
C GLY A 213 -21.06 -12.79 -25.26
N TYR A 214 -22.08 -13.47 -24.72
CA TYR A 214 -23.47 -13.07 -24.90
C TYR A 214 -24.16 -12.64 -23.62
N ARG A 215 -23.55 -12.86 -22.47
CA ARG A 215 -24.10 -12.50 -21.15
C ARG A 215 -23.03 -11.83 -20.30
N PHE A 216 -23.39 -10.68 -19.75
CA PHE A 216 -22.52 -9.84 -18.94
C PHE A 216 -23.14 -9.67 -17.55
N LYS A 217 -22.32 -9.81 -16.50
CA LYS A 217 -22.77 -9.71 -15.10
C LYS A 217 -22.09 -8.55 -14.40
N SER A 218 -22.89 -7.69 -13.78
CA SER A 218 -22.41 -6.59 -12.93
C SER A 218 -21.33 -5.72 -13.60
N VAL A 219 -21.52 -5.36 -14.87
CA VAL A 219 -20.62 -4.50 -15.64
C VAL A 219 -21.00 -3.04 -15.53
N SER A 220 -20.02 -2.15 -15.44
CA SER A 220 -20.26 -0.70 -15.47
C SER A 220 -20.49 -0.19 -16.88
N LEU A 221 -21.07 1.02 -17.03
CA LEU A 221 -21.19 1.68 -18.33
C LEU A 221 -19.82 1.91 -18.99
N LEU A 222 -18.77 2.13 -18.21
CA LEU A 222 -17.41 2.25 -18.73
C LEU A 222 -16.89 0.91 -19.30
N ASP A 223 -17.18 -0.20 -18.64
CA ASP A 223 -16.82 -1.52 -19.15
C ASP A 223 -17.57 -1.85 -20.44
N ILE A 224 -18.86 -1.45 -20.50
CA ILE A 224 -19.69 -1.58 -21.70
C ILE A 224 -19.13 -0.72 -22.84
N SER A 225 -18.77 0.53 -22.56
CA SER A 225 -18.14 1.41 -23.56
C SER A 225 -16.85 0.83 -24.12
N ARG A 226 -15.99 0.26 -23.28
CA ARG A 226 -14.74 -0.39 -23.73
C ARG A 226 -14.98 -1.62 -24.63
N GLN A 227 -16.06 -2.34 -24.40
CA GLN A 227 -16.36 -3.59 -25.12
C GLN A 227 -17.21 -3.39 -26.37
N PHE A 228 -18.16 -2.45 -26.37
CA PHE A 228 -19.14 -2.25 -27.43
C PHE A 228 -18.98 -0.90 -28.16
N GLY A 229 -18.20 0.02 -27.59
CA GLY A 229 -18.05 1.40 -28.02
C GLY A 229 -18.97 2.37 -27.27
N ASP A 230 -18.58 3.65 -27.24
CA ASP A 230 -19.27 4.71 -26.48
C ASP A 230 -20.72 4.90 -26.89
N GLN A 231 -20.97 4.86 -28.21
CA GLN A 231 -22.33 5.03 -28.74
C GLN A 231 -23.31 3.98 -28.20
N PHE A 232 -22.88 2.72 -28.14
CA PHE A 232 -23.69 1.64 -27.54
C PHE A 232 -24.02 1.90 -26.08
N ALA A 233 -23.01 2.30 -25.28
CA ALA A 233 -23.20 2.59 -23.85
C ALA A 233 -24.17 3.77 -23.64
N ILE A 234 -24.07 4.82 -24.46
CA ILE A 234 -24.96 5.99 -24.42
C ILE A 234 -26.40 5.58 -24.79
N GLU A 235 -26.58 4.84 -25.87
CA GLU A 235 -27.92 4.39 -26.32
C GLU A 235 -28.56 3.44 -25.30
N LEU A 236 -27.79 2.53 -24.71
CA LEU A 236 -28.25 1.62 -23.67
C LEU A 236 -28.68 2.39 -22.43
N SER A 237 -27.81 3.30 -21.92
CA SER A 237 -28.12 4.17 -20.79
C SER A 237 -29.39 4.99 -21.03
N ALA A 238 -29.56 5.60 -22.20
CA ALA A 238 -30.75 6.37 -22.54
C ALA A 238 -32.03 5.52 -22.55
N LYS A 239 -31.95 4.26 -23.03
CA LYS A 239 -33.11 3.34 -23.04
C LYS A 239 -33.49 2.83 -21.65
N ILE A 240 -32.55 2.82 -20.72
CA ILE A 240 -32.78 2.38 -19.32
C ILE A 240 -33.21 3.57 -18.46
N SER A 241 -32.71 4.79 -18.75
CA SER A 241 -33.05 6.01 -18.02
C SER A 241 -34.56 6.33 -18.11
N GLY A 242 -35.18 6.59 -16.98
CA GLY A 242 -36.61 6.93 -16.89
C GLY A 242 -37.56 5.75 -16.92
N LYS A 243 -37.09 4.53 -17.11
CA LYS A 243 -37.86 3.31 -16.88
C LYS A 243 -37.46 2.78 -15.51
N GLY A 244 -38.43 2.58 -14.61
CA GLY A 244 -38.18 1.94 -13.31
C GLY A 244 -37.43 0.60 -13.43
N ASP A 245 -37.65 -0.35 -12.58
CA ASP A 245 -37.08 -1.71 -12.65
C ASP A 245 -37.50 -2.40 -13.97
N VAL A 246 -36.78 -2.06 -15.07
CA VAL A 246 -37.00 -2.69 -16.37
C VAL A 246 -36.21 -4.00 -16.37
N GLN A 247 -36.82 -5.03 -15.86
CA GLN A 247 -36.33 -6.40 -15.95
C GLN A 247 -37.13 -7.19 -16.99
N GLU A 248 -36.47 -8.16 -17.61
CA GLU A 248 -37.09 -9.15 -18.48
C GLU A 248 -37.75 -8.60 -19.77
N GLN A 249 -37.17 -7.57 -20.38
CA GLN A 249 -37.57 -7.10 -21.68
C GLN A 249 -36.36 -6.82 -22.60
N TRP A 250 -36.62 -6.98 -23.92
CA TRP A 250 -35.63 -6.65 -24.92
C TRP A 250 -35.58 -5.14 -25.18
N LEU A 251 -34.39 -4.60 -25.19
CA LEU A 251 -34.05 -3.23 -25.51
C LEU A 251 -33.23 -3.23 -26.82
N GLY A 252 -33.69 -2.52 -27.81
CA GLY A 252 -33.00 -2.47 -29.09
C GLY A 252 -33.82 -1.86 -30.22
N PRO A 253 -33.26 -1.79 -31.43
CA PRO A 253 -31.85 -2.05 -31.72
C PRO A 253 -30.93 -1.03 -31.07
N LEU A 254 -29.70 -1.46 -30.73
CA LEU A 254 -28.58 -0.65 -30.21
C LEU A 254 -27.41 -0.84 -31.19
N ASN A 255 -26.71 0.23 -31.53
CA ASN A 255 -25.59 0.16 -32.46
C ASN A 255 -24.26 0.15 -31.74
N SER A 256 -23.39 -0.79 -32.09
CA SER A 256 -22.00 -0.83 -31.68
C SER A 256 -21.08 -0.64 -32.90
N ILE A 257 -19.77 -0.56 -32.64
CA ILE A 257 -18.75 -0.57 -33.68
C ILE A 257 -18.74 -1.88 -34.50
N PHE A 258 -19.39 -2.94 -33.98
CA PHE A 258 -19.41 -4.27 -34.60
C PHE A 258 -20.70 -4.55 -35.41
N GLY A 259 -21.80 -3.86 -35.10
CA GLY A 259 -23.10 -4.07 -35.71
C GLY A 259 -24.26 -3.74 -34.76
N GLN A 260 -25.41 -4.39 -34.98
CA GLN A 260 -26.62 -4.18 -34.20
C GLN A 260 -26.78 -5.20 -33.07
N HIS A 261 -27.26 -4.74 -31.93
CA HIS A 261 -27.53 -5.57 -30.76
C HIS A 261 -28.95 -5.36 -30.24
N TRP A 262 -29.47 -6.39 -29.60
CA TRP A 262 -30.63 -6.32 -28.75
C TRP A 262 -30.22 -6.83 -27.38
N VAL A 263 -30.54 -6.08 -26.34
CA VAL A 263 -30.12 -6.33 -24.95
C VAL A 263 -31.33 -6.73 -24.13
N TRP A 264 -31.18 -7.82 -23.38
CA TRP A 264 -32.13 -8.26 -22.36
C TRP A 264 -31.56 -7.91 -20.99
N LEU A 265 -32.17 -6.95 -20.32
CA LEU A 265 -31.70 -6.51 -19.02
C LEU A 265 -32.14 -7.50 -17.93
N GLU A 266 -31.18 -8.11 -17.24
CA GLU A 266 -31.42 -9.10 -16.18
C GLU A 266 -31.42 -8.46 -14.79
N ALA A 267 -30.48 -7.52 -14.55
CA ALA A 267 -30.40 -6.77 -13.29
C ALA A 267 -29.78 -5.39 -13.49
N ARG A 268 -30.16 -4.46 -12.63
CA ARG A 268 -29.63 -3.11 -12.56
C ARG A 268 -29.33 -2.76 -11.09
N SER A 269 -28.14 -2.28 -10.83
CA SER A 269 -27.77 -1.66 -9.56
C SER A 269 -27.51 -0.18 -9.81
N SER A 270 -28.30 0.70 -9.25
CA SER A 270 -28.12 2.15 -9.39
C SER A 270 -26.81 2.60 -8.78
N SER A 271 -26.23 3.69 -9.31
CA SER A 271 -25.09 4.35 -8.69
C SER A 271 -25.45 4.81 -7.28
N ARG A 272 -24.54 4.66 -6.35
CA ARG A 272 -24.69 5.11 -4.97
C ARG A 272 -23.33 5.41 -4.34
N VAL A 273 -23.33 6.26 -3.34
CA VAL A 273 -22.18 6.38 -2.45
C VAL A 273 -22.30 5.31 -1.36
N LYS A 274 -21.24 4.54 -1.11
CA LYS A 274 -21.24 3.58 0.02
C LYS A 274 -21.53 4.30 1.32
N ALA A 275 -22.41 3.76 2.13
CA ALA A 275 -22.73 4.33 3.43
C ALA A 275 -21.50 4.28 4.36
N PHE A 276 -21.44 5.21 5.31
CA PHE A 276 -20.35 5.28 6.29
C PHE A 276 -20.07 3.92 6.97
N ASP A 277 -21.12 3.21 7.36
CA ASP A 277 -20.99 1.93 8.06
C ASP A 277 -20.33 0.84 7.19
N GLU A 278 -20.48 0.92 5.87
CA GLU A 278 -19.85 -0.02 4.92
C GLU A 278 -18.34 0.18 4.78
N VAL A 279 -17.83 1.38 5.05
CA VAL A 279 -16.42 1.75 4.87
C VAL A 279 -15.70 2.11 6.17
N SER A 280 -16.42 2.21 7.29
CA SER A 280 -15.89 2.66 8.58
C SER A 280 -14.71 1.81 9.08
N ALA A 281 -14.77 0.49 8.85
CA ALA A 281 -13.69 -0.43 9.24
C ALA A 281 -12.41 -0.20 8.41
N ASP A 282 -12.55 0.10 7.12
CA ASP A 282 -11.43 0.41 6.23
C ASP A 282 -10.82 1.76 6.59
N LEU A 283 -11.64 2.78 6.79
CA LEU A 283 -11.20 4.09 7.25
C LEU A 283 -10.48 4.03 8.60
N THR A 284 -10.98 3.20 9.52
CA THR A 284 -10.32 3.00 10.83
C THR A 284 -8.91 2.43 10.64
N ARG A 285 -8.75 1.45 9.74
CA ARG A 285 -7.43 0.89 9.44
C ARG A 285 -6.49 1.91 8.79
N ASP A 286 -7.02 2.69 7.83
CA ASP A 286 -6.23 3.71 7.12
C ASP A 286 -5.74 4.79 8.08
N LEU A 287 -6.63 5.38 8.87
CA LEU A 287 -6.27 6.44 9.84
C LEU A 287 -5.36 5.92 10.95
N ARG A 288 -5.61 4.70 11.45
CA ARG A 288 -4.71 4.09 12.43
C ARG A 288 -3.32 3.90 11.84
N ARG A 289 -3.20 3.39 10.62
CA ARG A 289 -1.91 3.22 9.96
C ARG A 289 -1.21 4.56 9.75
N ALA A 290 -1.93 5.58 9.32
CA ALA A 290 -1.37 6.92 9.18
C ALA A 290 -0.87 7.48 10.52
N ALA A 291 -1.59 7.23 11.62
CA ALA A 291 -1.16 7.63 12.96
C ALA A 291 0.08 6.84 13.44
N GLU A 292 0.15 5.55 13.14
CA GLU A 292 1.33 4.70 13.44
C GLU A 292 2.56 5.18 12.64
N ASP A 293 2.40 5.46 11.35
CA ASP A 293 3.47 5.99 10.49
C ASP A 293 3.95 7.37 10.99
N ALA A 294 3.02 8.27 11.32
CA ALA A 294 3.34 9.58 11.87
C ALA A 294 4.08 9.50 13.23
N ALA A 295 3.72 8.53 14.08
CA ALA A 295 4.42 8.28 15.34
C ALA A 295 5.87 7.87 15.11
N VAL A 296 6.12 7.00 14.14
CA VAL A 296 7.49 6.60 13.76
C VAL A 296 8.27 7.79 13.20
N ASP A 297 7.65 8.57 12.30
CA ASP A 297 8.31 9.74 11.69
C ASP A 297 8.69 10.80 12.73
N GLN A 298 7.79 11.13 13.66
CA GLN A 298 8.08 12.04 14.77
C GLN A 298 9.24 11.52 15.65
N TRP A 299 9.27 10.23 15.92
CA TRP A 299 10.36 9.63 16.68
C TRP A 299 11.69 9.74 15.91
N VAL A 300 11.68 9.43 14.62
CA VAL A 300 12.86 9.54 13.75
C VAL A 300 13.38 10.96 13.70
N ASP A 301 12.51 11.96 13.48
CA ASP A 301 12.91 13.37 13.43
C ASP A 301 13.54 13.85 14.74
N ALA A 302 12.92 13.50 15.86
CA ALA A 302 13.47 13.82 17.20
C ALA A 302 14.81 13.14 17.44
N ARG A 303 15.04 11.97 16.87
CA ARG A 303 16.28 11.23 17.04
C ARG A 303 17.37 11.73 16.10
N LEU A 304 17.05 12.03 14.84
CA LEU A 304 17.98 12.62 13.85
C LEU A 304 18.61 13.93 14.37
N ALA A 305 17.87 14.72 15.13
CA ALA A 305 18.39 15.96 15.75
C ALA A 305 19.60 15.73 16.67
N ARG A 306 19.83 14.50 17.13
CA ARG A 306 20.98 14.13 17.99
C ARG A 306 22.22 13.72 17.21
N TYR A 307 22.08 13.46 15.92
CA TYR A 307 23.16 13.00 15.05
C TYR A 307 23.67 14.15 14.17
N GLU A 308 24.94 14.03 13.79
CA GLU A 308 25.49 14.77 12.65
C GLU A 308 25.21 13.95 11.39
N VAL A 309 24.27 14.42 10.55
CA VAL A 309 23.84 13.70 9.35
C VAL A 309 24.79 14.03 8.19
N ILE A 310 25.37 12.98 7.58
CA ILE A 310 26.21 13.06 6.38
C ILE A 310 25.39 12.55 5.19
N LEU A 311 25.20 13.39 4.15
CA LEU A 311 24.41 13.09 2.95
C LEU A 311 25.29 12.64 1.77
#